data_c0971eb07b57f71da9a1d57aef973873
#
_entry.id   c0971eb07b57f71da9a1d57aef973873
#
_cell.length_a   1.000
_cell.length_b   1.000
_cell.length_c   1.000
_cell.angle_alpha   90.00
_cell.angle_beta   90.00
_cell.angle_gamma   90.00
#
_symmetry.space_group_name_H-M   'P 1'
#
loop_
_entity.id
_entity.type
_entity.pdbx_description
1 polymer ?
#
loop_
_entity_poly.entity_id
_entity_poly.type
_entity_poly.pdbx_seq_one_letter_code
_entity_poly.pdbx_strand_id
1 'polypeptide(L)'
;MTTVVATHAVGNMDTWLGGGDQRKALFGSFCSSYRIFKHVDKDRVSLVWEGVDLEKMQALLGSAEGEAGKAKHTVIDPIELYIEIDGGT
;
A
#
# COMPACT_ATOMS: atom_id res chain seq x y z
N MET A 1 -0.16 16.95 -4.90
CA MET A 1 -0.60 15.70 -4.29
C MET A 1 -1.35 14.88 -5.30
N THR A 2 -1.18 13.59 -5.30
CA THR A 2 -1.74 12.72 -6.32
C THR A 2 -2.36 11.46 -5.69
N THR A 3 -3.13 10.72 -6.47
CA THR A 3 -3.69 9.43 -6.05
C THR A 3 -2.81 8.31 -6.61
N VAL A 4 -2.49 7.35 -5.79
CA VAL A 4 -1.68 6.18 -6.17
C VAL A 4 -2.43 4.91 -5.82
N VAL A 5 -2.43 3.95 -6.72
CA VAL A 5 -2.98 2.62 -6.49
C VAL A 5 -1.83 1.62 -6.38
N ALA A 6 -1.86 0.80 -5.35
CA ALA A 6 -0.88 -0.26 -5.16
C ALA A 6 -1.58 -1.61 -5.11
N THR A 7 -1.04 -2.59 -5.80
CA THR A 7 -1.57 -3.96 -5.78
C THR A 7 -0.46 -4.94 -5.45
N HIS A 8 -0.78 -5.96 -4.68
CA HIS A 8 0.17 -7.03 -4.40
C HIS A 8 -0.55 -8.30 -3.92
N ALA A 9 0.15 -9.42 -4.00
CA ALA A 9 -0.30 -10.65 -3.40
C ALA A 9 -0.01 -10.67 -1.89
N VAL A 10 -0.74 -11.48 -1.15
CA VAL A 10 -0.61 -11.63 0.30
C VAL A 10 -0.43 -13.10 0.64
N GLY A 11 0.56 -13.41 1.47
CA GLY A 11 0.84 -14.79 1.87
C GLY A 11 -0.16 -15.34 2.88
N ASN A 12 -0.57 -14.52 3.84
CA ASN A 12 -1.56 -14.88 4.85
C ASN A 12 -2.51 -13.70 5.05
N MET A 13 -3.73 -13.84 4.54
CA MET A 13 -4.72 -12.76 4.55
C MET A 13 -5.13 -12.36 5.98
N ASP A 14 -5.28 -13.31 6.88
CA ASP A 14 -5.66 -13.00 8.27
C ASP A 14 -4.57 -12.17 8.96
N THR A 15 -3.31 -12.53 8.76
CA THR A 15 -2.17 -11.76 9.29
C THR A 15 -2.15 -10.36 8.69
N TRP A 16 -2.36 -10.25 7.38
CA TRP A 16 -2.36 -8.96 6.70
C TRP A 16 -3.50 -8.07 7.22
N LEU A 17 -4.71 -8.61 7.33
CA LEU A 17 -5.87 -7.86 7.83
C LEU A 17 -5.66 -7.40 9.28
N GLY A 18 -5.00 -8.22 10.09
CA GLY A 18 -4.70 -7.88 11.49
C GLY A 18 -3.70 -6.73 11.66
N GLY A 19 -3.00 -6.33 10.59
CA GLY A 19 -2.01 -5.25 10.62
C GLY A 19 -2.55 -3.85 10.38
N GLY A 20 -3.87 -3.65 10.45
CA GLY A 20 -4.50 -2.38 10.09
C GLY A 20 -4.00 -1.16 10.86
N ASP A 21 -3.77 -1.28 12.16
CA ASP A 21 -3.30 -0.16 12.98
C ASP A 21 -1.90 0.28 12.58
N GLN A 22 -1.01 -0.67 12.32
CA GLN A 22 0.35 -0.38 11.86
C GLN A 22 0.35 0.24 10.48
N ARG A 23 -0.48 -0.28 9.56
CA ARG A 23 -0.64 0.28 8.22
C ARG A 23 -1.12 1.71 8.27
N LYS A 24 -2.09 2.01 9.14
CA LYS A 24 -2.61 3.37 9.31
C LYS A 24 -1.47 4.32 9.70
N ALA A 25 -0.63 3.93 10.63
CA ALA A 25 0.52 4.74 11.05
C ALA A 25 1.52 4.94 9.90
N LEU A 26 1.85 3.87 9.17
CA LEU A 26 2.81 3.93 8.06
C LEU A 26 2.26 4.78 6.91
N PHE A 27 1.05 4.52 6.48
CA PHE A 27 0.45 5.24 5.33
C PHE A 27 0.18 6.70 5.67
N GLY A 28 -0.17 7.01 6.90
CA GLY A 28 -0.37 8.38 7.36
C GLY A 28 0.86 9.27 7.24
N SER A 29 2.05 8.69 7.09
CA SER A 29 3.27 9.46 6.89
C SER A 29 3.39 10.04 5.48
N PHE A 30 2.70 9.48 4.48
CA PHE A 30 2.83 9.92 3.09
C PHE A 30 1.52 10.19 2.36
N CYS A 31 0.37 9.86 2.93
CA CYS A 31 -0.92 10.15 2.29
C CYS A 31 -1.92 10.67 3.32
N SER A 32 -2.98 11.34 2.83
CA SER A 32 -4.01 11.90 3.69
C SER A 32 -5.12 10.91 4.00
N SER A 33 -5.42 10.00 3.09
CA SER A 33 -6.41 8.95 3.30
C SER A 33 -6.11 7.76 2.40
N TYR A 34 -6.74 6.62 2.70
CA TYR A 34 -6.59 5.44 1.85
C TYR A 34 -7.80 4.53 1.97
N ARG A 35 -7.98 3.69 0.94
CA ARG A 35 -9.00 2.64 0.91
C ARG A 35 -8.32 1.32 0.52
N ILE A 36 -8.89 0.23 1.00
CA ILE A 36 -8.33 -1.11 0.78
C ILE A 36 -9.40 -2.00 0.17
N PHE A 37 -9.02 -2.73 -0.88
CA PHE A 37 -9.89 -3.65 -1.59
C PHE A 37 -9.24 -5.04 -1.63
N LYS A 38 -9.99 -6.05 -1.23
CA LYS A 38 -9.53 -7.43 -1.33
C LYS A 38 -10.04 -8.04 -2.64
N HIS A 39 -9.20 -8.81 -3.31
CA HIS A 39 -9.63 -9.58 -4.47
C HIS A 39 -10.74 -10.55 -4.08
N VAL A 40 -11.72 -10.74 -4.97
CA VAL A 40 -12.90 -11.59 -4.66
C VAL A 40 -12.55 -13.06 -4.44
N ASP A 41 -11.52 -13.57 -5.12
CA ASP A 41 -11.15 -15.01 -5.08
C ASP A 41 -9.72 -15.28 -4.62
N LYS A 42 -8.80 -14.36 -4.82
CA LYS A 42 -7.38 -14.58 -4.60
C LYS A 42 -6.91 -13.85 -3.35
N ASP A 43 -5.78 -14.29 -2.80
CA ASP A 43 -5.12 -13.59 -1.71
C ASP A 43 -4.30 -12.42 -2.28
N ARG A 44 -5.01 -11.43 -2.76
CA ARG A 44 -4.47 -10.20 -3.31
C ARG A 44 -5.27 -9.02 -2.80
N VAL A 45 -4.61 -7.86 -2.72
CA VAL A 45 -5.24 -6.62 -2.29
C VAL A 45 -4.88 -5.49 -3.24
N SER A 46 -5.73 -4.48 -3.27
CA SER A 46 -5.51 -3.21 -3.93
C SER A 46 -5.69 -2.10 -2.90
N LEU A 47 -4.75 -1.17 -2.86
CA LEU A 47 -4.81 -0.03 -1.97
C LEU A 47 -4.88 1.23 -2.82
N VAL A 48 -5.76 2.15 -2.42
CA VAL A 48 -5.87 3.47 -3.07
C VAL A 48 -5.44 4.50 -2.04
N TRP A 49 -4.30 5.15 -2.28
CA TRP A 49 -3.75 6.21 -1.42
C TRP A 49 -4.08 7.57 -2.05
N GLU A 50 -4.73 8.43 -1.29
CA GLU A 50 -5.12 9.77 -1.73
C GLU A 50 -4.28 10.84 -1.05
N GLY A 51 -4.01 11.94 -1.77
CA GLY A 51 -3.16 13.02 -1.24
C GLY A 51 -1.74 12.57 -0.96
N VAL A 52 -1.14 11.85 -1.91
CA VAL A 52 0.17 11.21 -1.73
C VAL A 52 1.31 12.20 -1.94
N ASP A 53 2.27 12.21 -1.01
CA ASP A 53 3.58 12.79 -1.20
C ASP A 53 4.49 11.69 -1.77
N LEU A 54 4.78 11.76 -3.06
CA LEU A 54 5.52 10.70 -3.77
C LEU A 54 6.92 10.48 -3.20
N GLU A 55 7.62 11.54 -2.81
CA GLU A 55 8.96 11.39 -2.22
C GLU A 55 8.92 10.61 -0.91
N LYS A 56 7.98 10.94 -0.04
CA LYS A 56 7.83 10.23 1.24
C LYS A 56 7.41 8.79 1.03
N MET A 57 6.49 8.54 0.09
CA MET A 57 6.06 7.19 -0.25
C MET A 57 7.24 6.34 -0.72
N GLN A 58 8.03 6.85 -1.68
CA GLN A 58 9.19 6.13 -2.21
C GLN A 58 10.23 5.88 -1.13
N ALA A 59 10.48 6.88 -0.28
CA ALA A 59 11.42 6.74 0.82
C ALA A 59 10.99 5.65 1.80
N LEU A 60 9.71 5.60 2.16
CA LEU A 60 9.20 4.57 3.06
C LEU A 60 9.29 3.17 2.43
N LEU A 61 8.85 3.03 1.18
CA LEU A 61 8.86 1.72 0.50
C LEU A 61 10.27 1.16 0.31
N GLY A 62 11.27 2.03 0.18
CA GLY A 62 12.66 1.63 0.06
C GLY A 62 13.40 1.53 1.40
N SER A 63 12.75 1.81 2.52
CA SER A 63 13.39 1.84 3.82
C SER A 63 13.38 0.47 4.51
N ALA A 64 14.22 0.33 5.55
CA ALA A 64 14.21 -0.86 6.40
C ALA A 64 12.85 -1.03 7.11
N GLU A 65 12.22 0.08 7.51
CA GLU A 65 10.89 0.06 8.12
C GLU A 65 9.83 -0.45 7.15
N GLY A 66 9.88 -0.02 5.90
CA GLY A 66 8.97 -0.51 4.85
C GLY A 66 9.17 -1.99 4.59
N GLU A 67 10.41 -2.46 4.49
CA GLU A 67 10.71 -3.88 4.30
C GLU A 67 10.25 -4.72 5.48
N ALA A 68 10.46 -4.26 6.71
CA ALA A 68 9.99 -4.95 7.90
C ALA A 68 8.46 -5.03 7.94
N GLY A 69 7.77 -3.98 7.55
CA GLY A 69 6.32 -3.96 7.46
C GLY A 69 5.79 -4.95 6.43
N LYS A 70 6.43 -5.02 5.26
CA LYS A 70 6.09 -6.00 4.22
C LYS A 70 6.23 -7.43 4.73
N ALA A 71 7.35 -7.75 5.37
CA ALA A 71 7.60 -9.08 5.90
C ALA A 71 6.58 -9.45 6.99
N LYS A 72 6.31 -8.52 7.91
CA LYS A 72 5.37 -8.73 9.01
C LYS A 72 3.94 -8.96 8.52
N HIS A 73 3.54 -8.25 7.49
CA HIS A 73 2.19 -8.33 6.93
C HIS A 73 2.07 -9.35 5.79
N THR A 74 3.08 -10.16 5.57
CA THR A 74 3.12 -11.21 4.54
C THR A 74 2.88 -10.70 3.13
N VAL A 75 3.37 -9.50 2.82
CA VAL A 75 3.31 -8.93 1.48
C VAL A 75 4.24 -9.70 0.55
N ILE A 76 3.71 -10.12 -0.60
CA ILE A 76 4.48 -10.83 -1.62
C ILE A 76 4.80 -9.87 -2.75
N ASP A 77 6.09 -9.67 -3.01
CA ASP A 77 6.54 -8.85 -4.13
C ASP A 77 6.19 -9.50 -5.48
N PRO A 78 5.99 -8.72 -6.54
CA PRO A 78 6.15 -7.27 -6.55
C PRO A 78 4.92 -6.51 -6.05
N ILE A 79 5.17 -5.32 -5.50
CA ILE A 79 4.10 -4.33 -5.31
C ILE A 79 4.02 -3.53 -6.59
N GLU A 80 2.91 -3.60 -7.29
CA GLU A 80 2.69 -2.83 -8.50
C GLU A 80 2.05 -1.49 -8.16
N LEU A 81 2.61 -0.41 -8.68
CA LEU A 81 2.16 0.96 -8.39
C LEU A 81 1.61 1.61 -9.65
N TYR A 82 0.50 2.32 -9.48
CA TYR A 82 -0.17 3.07 -10.56
C TYR A 82 -0.37 4.49 -10.06
N ILE A 83 0.15 5.46 -10.79
CA ILE A 83 0.04 6.88 -10.45
C ILE A 83 -1.02 7.50 -11.34
N GLU A 84 -1.92 8.28 -10.73
CA GLU A 84 -2.97 8.97 -11.47
C GLU A 84 -2.38 9.92 -12.51
N ILE A 85 -2.94 9.89 -13.72
CA ILE A 85 -2.59 10.78 -14.81
C ILE A 85 -3.61 11.92 -14.88
N ASP A 86 -3.12 13.14 -14.92
CA ASP A 86 -3.97 14.33 -15.03
C ASP A 86 -4.90 14.25 -16.25
N GLY A 87 -6.16 14.58 -16.02
CA GLY A 87 -7.17 14.60 -17.07
C GLY A 87 -7.61 13.22 -17.56
N GLY A 88 -7.14 12.14 -16.93
CA GLY A 88 -7.49 10.77 -17.29
C GLY A 88 -6.99 10.34 -18.65
N THR A 89 -5.93 10.93 -19.12
CA THR A 89 -5.35 10.63 -20.43
C THR A 89 -4.00 9.95 -20.31
#